data_9a3f7089fed969b5726cff86b2140aa4
#
_entry.id   9a3f7089fed969b5726cff86b2140aa4
#
_cell.length_a   1.000
_cell.length_b   1.000
_cell.length_c   1.000
_cell.angle_alpha   90.00
_cell.angle_beta   90.00
_cell.angle_gamma   90.00
#
_symmetry.space_group_name_H-M   'P 1'
#
loop_
_entity.id
_entity.type
_entity.pdbx_description
1 polymer ?
#
loop_
_entity_poly.entity_id
_entity_poly.type
_entity_poly.pdbx_seq_one_letter_code
_entity_poly.pdbx_strand_id
1 'polypeptide(L)'
;MDPLVGIIMGSDSDLHVMQAASDILKQFGIPHEVTVVSAHRTPHRMIEYATTAKDRGLKVIIAGAGGAAHLPGMVASVTVLPVIGVPIKSSNSIDGWDSVLSILQMPNGVPVGTVALNAAKNAGILAAEILGTADEIISQKIADYKTSLNTEVLEKVEQMKKDGWENKFD
;
A
#
# COMPACT_ATOMS: atom_id res chain seq x y z
N MET A 1 -12.06 -14.28 10.34
CA MET A 1 -11.01 -13.52 11.06
C MET A 1 -11.26 -12.04 10.78
N ASP A 2 -11.16 -11.24 11.80
CA ASP A 2 -11.35 -9.78 11.66
C ASP A 2 -10.20 -9.19 10.84
N PRO A 3 -10.45 -8.17 10.02
CA PRO A 3 -9.43 -7.57 9.17
C PRO A 3 -8.35 -6.85 10.01
N LEU A 4 -7.08 -7.05 9.64
CA LEU A 4 -5.93 -6.35 10.25
C LEU A 4 -5.49 -5.13 9.42
N VAL A 5 -5.78 -5.11 8.12
CA VAL A 5 -5.44 -4.01 7.20
C VAL A 5 -6.70 -3.50 6.52
N GLY A 6 -6.87 -2.18 6.54
CA GLY A 6 -7.91 -1.52 5.74
C GLY A 6 -7.32 -0.98 4.45
N ILE A 7 -7.88 -1.35 3.29
CA ILE A 7 -7.53 -0.79 1.99
C ILE A 7 -8.67 0.11 1.56
N ILE A 8 -8.41 1.41 1.46
CA ILE A 8 -9.41 2.40 1.06
C ILE A 8 -8.95 3.20 -0.15
N MET A 9 -9.90 3.67 -0.93
CA MET A 9 -9.64 4.46 -2.13
C MET A 9 -10.71 5.52 -2.34
N GLY A 10 -10.37 6.63 -2.99
CA GLY A 10 -11.27 7.75 -3.22
C GLY A 10 -12.39 7.49 -4.23
N SER A 11 -12.17 6.51 -5.11
CA SER A 11 -13.09 6.08 -6.16
C SER A 11 -12.87 4.61 -6.50
N ASP A 12 -13.89 3.96 -7.02
CA ASP A 12 -13.81 2.61 -7.58
C ASP A 12 -12.92 2.54 -8.82
N SER A 13 -12.73 3.66 -9.53
CA SER A 13 -11.75 3.78 -10.62
C SER A 13 -10.31 3.48 -10.19
N ASP A 14 -9.99 3.61 -8.89
CA ASP A 14 -8.66 3.38 -8.34
C ASP A 14 -8.41 1.89 -8.04
N LEU A 15 -9.46 1.05 -8.11
CA LEU A 15 -9.39 -0.36 -7.75
C LEU A 15 -8.36 -1.13 -8.59
N HIS A 16 -8.20 -0.78 -9.88
CA HIS A 16 -7.23 -1.44 -10.77
C HIS A 16 -5.77 -1.31 -10.28
N VAL A 17 -5.45 -0.25 -9.53
CA VAL A 17 -4.16 -0.07 -8.85
C VAL A 17 -4.19 -0.74 -7.47
N MET A 18 -5.23 -0.45 -6.68
CA MET A 18 -5.29 -0.86 -5.28
C MET A 18 -5.46 -2.38 -5.08
N GLN A 19 -5.95 -3.10 -6.09
CA GLN A 19 -6.07 -4.56 -6.11
C GLN A 19 -4.72 -5.24 -5.79
N ALA A 20 -3.61 -4.68 -6.26
CA ALA A 20 -2.28 -5.23 -6.02
C ALA A 20 -1.89 -5.27 -4.52
N ALA A 21 -2.42 -4.34 -3.70
CA ALA A 21 -2.25 -4.41 -2.25
C ALA A 21 -3.05 -5.57 -1.64
N SER A 22 -4.29 -5.77 -2.10
CA SER A 22 -5.12 -6.91 -1.67
C SER A 22 -4.48 -8.24 -2.03
N ASP A 23 -3.95 -8.37 -3.25
CA ASP A 23 -3.39 -9.62 -3.74
C ASP A 23 -2.14 -10.04 -2.97
N ILE A 24 -1.24 -9.10 -2.66
CA ILE A 24 -0.06 -9.42 -1.84
C ILE A 24 -0.41 -9.74 -0.39
N LEU A 25 -1.40 -9.07 0.20
CA LEU A 25 -1.88 -9.40 1.54
C LEU A 25 -2.54 -10.78 1.58
N LYS A 26 -3.27 -11.18 0.55
CA LYS A 26 -3.79 -12.55 0.38
C LYS A 26 -2.65 -13.57 0.30
N GLN A 27 -1.61 -13.27 -0.47
CA GLN A 27 -0.43 -14.14 -0.59
C GLN A 27 0.22 -14.38 0.79
N PHE A 28 0.28 -13.36 1.64
CA PHE A 28 0.77 -13.48 3.01
C PHE A 28 -0.25 -14.08 3.99
N GLY A 29 -1.50 -14.28 3.55
CA GLY A 29 -2.59 -14.77 4.41
C GLY A 29 -3.00 -13.75 5.47
N ILE A 30 -2.87 -12.45 5.18
CA ILE A 30 -3.24 -11.36 6.09
C ILE A 30 -4.69 -10.95 5.82
N PRO A 31 -5.59 -11.06 6.83
CA PRO A 31 -6.97 -10.62 6.72
C PRO A 31 -7.04 -9.11 6.48
N HIS A 32 -7.82 -8.68 5.49
CA HIS A 32 -7.99 -7.27 5.16
C HIS A 32 -9.38 -6.99 4.60
N GLU A 33 -9.77 -5.74 4.65
CA GLU A 33 -10.99 -5.23 4.01
C GLU A 33 -10.64 -4.25 2.90
N VAL A 34 -11.52 -4.13 1.89
CA VAL A 34 -11.37 -3.20 0.77
C VAL A 34 -12.67 -2.42 0.61
N THR A 35 -12.59 -1.08 0.61
CA THR A 35 -13.79 -0.25 0.41
C THR A 35 -13.46 1.10 -0.23
N VAL A 36 -14.49 1.76 -0.77
CA VAL A 36 -14.41 3.13 -1.28
C VAL A 36 -14.77 4.12 -0.16
N VAL A 37 -13.89 5.09 0.05
CA VAL A 37 -14.04 6.17 1.04
C VAL A 37 -13.55 7.46 0.40
N SER A 38 -14.44 8.35 0.02
CA SER A 38 -14.06 9.61 -0.64
C SER A 38 -13.97 10.77 0.35
N ALA A 39 -12.78 11.37 0.45
CA ALA A 39 -12.57 12.55 1.30
C ALA A 39 -13.46 13.72 0.87
N HIS A 40 -13.71 13.89 -0.44
CA HIS A 40 -14.45 15.02 -0.98
C HIS A 40 -15.96 14.78 -1.08
N ARG A 41 -16.38 13.54 -1.39
CA ARG A 41 -17.79 13.22 -1.67
C ARG A 41 -18.52 12.55 -0.50
N THR A 42 -17.76 11.88 0.39
CA THR A 42 -18.30 11.20 1.58
C THR A 42 -17.45 11.51 2.83
N PRO A 43 -17.26 12.81 3.21
CA PRO A 43 -16.34 13.18 4.29
C PRO A 43 -16.73 12.58 5.63
N HIS A 44 -18.01 12.49 5.96
CA HIS A 44 -18.48 11.87 7.20
C HIS A 44 -18.14 10.38 7.27
N ARG A 45 -18.33 9.64 6.15
CA ARG A 45 -17.92 8.22 6.04
C ARG A 45 -16.41 8.06 6.22
N MET A 46 -15.61 9.00 5.68
CA MET A 46 -14.15 8.98 5.86
C MET A 46 -13.77 9.15 7.33
N ILE A 47 -14.36 10.13 8.02
CA ILE A 47 -14.11 10.37 9.44
C ILE A 47 -14.52 9.14 10.26
N GLU A 48 -15.72 8.62 10.05
CA GLU A 48 -16.21 7.42 10.73
C GLU A 48 -15.29 6.23 10.50
N TYR A 49 -14.90 5.95 9.25
CA TYR A 49 -13.99 4.87 8.92
C TYR A 49 -12.67 4.97 9.68
N ALA A 50 -12.04 6.15 9.65
CA ALA A 50 -10.72 6.39 10.24
C ALA A 50 -10.73 6.37 11.77
N THR A 51 -11.76 6.93 12.41
CA THR A 51 -11.87 6.97 13.87
C THR A 51 -12.23 5.63 14.49
N THR A 52 -13.04 4.81 13.80
CA THR A 52 -13.46 3.48 14.31
C THR A 52 -12.50 2.36 13.91
N ALA A 53 -11.55 2.61 13.01
CA ALA A 53 -10.68 1.60 12.44
C ALA A 53 -9.94 0.76 13.51
N LYS A 54 -9.36 1.41 14.51
CA LYS A 54 -8.65 0.73 15.62
C LYS A 54 -9.59 -0.18 16.41
N ASP A 55 -10.78 0.29 16.75
CA ASP A 55 -11.74 -0.47 17.55
C ASP A 55 -12.33 -1.66 16.78
N ARG A 56 -12.34 -1.59 15.45
CA ARG A 56 -12.67 -2.71 14.55
C ARG A 56 -11.54 -3.72 14.38
N GLY A 57 -10.39 -3.51 15.03
CA GLY A 57 -9.26 -4.45 14.99
C GLY A 57 -8.18 -4.13 13.96
N LEU A 58 -8.37 -3.11 13.11
CA LEU A 58 -7.36 -2.72 12.14
C LEU A 58 -6.06 -2.25 12.82
N LYS A 59 -4.94 -2.51 12.17
CA LYS A 59 -3.59 -2.12 12.62
C LYS A 59 -2.92 -1.14 11.67
N VAL A 60 -3.27 -1.19 10.38
CA VAL A 60 -2.71 -0.34 9.32
C VAL A 60 -3.82 0.02 8.34
N ILE A 61 -3.79 1.24 7.81
CA ILE A 61 -4.67 1.68 6.73
C ILE A 61 -3.81 1.99 5.49
N ILE A 62 -4.16 1.39 4.34
CA ILE A 62 -3.60 1.71 3.04
C ILE A 62 -4.63 2.58 2.32
N ALA A 63 -4.27 3.81 1.97
CA ALA A 63 -5.16 4.77 1.35
C ALA A 63 -4.65 5.21 -0.03
N GLY A 64 -5.42 4.90 -1.08
CA GLY A 64 -5.11 5.28 -2.47
C GLY A 64 -5.91 6.50 -2.92
N ALA A 65 -5.24 7.44 -3.59
CA ALA A 65 -5.89 8.61 -4.16
C ALA A 65 -5.10 9.19 -5.35
N GLY A 66 -5.83 9.71 -6.33
CA GLY A 66 -5.28 10.40 -7.50
C GLY A 66 -5.67 11.86 -7.57
N GLY A 67 -5.01 12.63 -8.44
CA GLY A 67 -5.20 14.07 -8.57
C GLY A 67 -4.86 14.80 -7.28
N ALA A 68 -5.78 15.64 -6.78
CA ALA A 68 -5.69 16.24 -5.44
C ALA A 68 -5.92 15.17 -4.38
N ALA A 69 -4.90 14.36 -4.12
CA ALA A 69 -4.94 13.13 -3.36
C ALA A 69 -5.00 13.37 -1.84
N HIS A 70 -6.09 13.99 -1.36
CA HIS A 70 -6.25 14.38 0.05
C HIS A 70 -6.55 13.21 0.99
N LEU A 71 -7.11 12.10 0.49
CA LEU A 71 -7.61 11.00 1.32
C LEU A 71 -6.58 10.47 2.35
N PRO A 72 -5.33 10.15 1.99
CA PRO A 72 -4.37 9.60 2.96
C PRO A 72 -4.08 10.55 4.11
N GLY A 73 -3.84 11.84 3.81
CA GLY A 73 -3.57 12.86 4.81
C GLY A 73 -4.78 13.13 5.72
N MET A 74 -5.97 13.18 5.14
CA MET A 74 -7.21 13.37 5.91
C MET A 74 -7.47 12.20 6.86
N VAL A 75 -7.26 10.98 6.41
CA VAL A 75 -7.37 9.78 7.27
C VAL A 75 -6.30 9.81 8.38
N ALA A 76 -5.05 10.12 8.03
CA ALA A 76 -3.96 10.20 9.01
C ALA A 76 -4.18 11.26 10.08
N SER A 77 -4.93 12.31 9.78
CA SER A 77 -5.22 13.39 10.75
C SER A 77 -6.22 12.99 11.85
N VAL A 78 -6.99 11.91 11.63
CA VAL A 78 -8.07 11.52 12.56
C VAL A 78 -7.91 10.10 13.15
N THR A 79 -7.01 9.28 12.59
CA THR A 79 -6.70 7.95 13.13
C THR A 79 -5.40 7.97 13.94
N VAL A 80 -5.26 7.01 14.85
CA VAL A 80 -3.99 6.72 15.54
C VAL A 80 -3.20 5.57 14.89
N LEU A 81 -3.74 4.98 13.83
CA LEU A 81 -3.10 3.88 13.11
C LEU A 81 -2.09 4.42 12.08
N PRO A 82 -1.04 3.65 11.75
CA PRO A 82 -0.19 3.95 10.62
C PRO A 82 -1.01 4.05 9.33
N VAL A 83 -0.77 5.10 8.54
CA VAL A 83 -1.39 5.29 7.22
C VAL A 83 -0.32 5.20 6.14
N ILE A 84 -0.55 4.35 5.15
CA ILE A 84 0.30 4.20 3.96
C ILE A 84 -0.46 4.80 2.78
N GLY A 85 0.10 5.86 2.19
CA GLY A 85 -0.45 6.55 1.04
C GLY A 85 0.04 5.94 -0.27
N VAL A 86 -0.89 5.65 -1.16
CA VAL A 86 -0.61 5.21 -2.53
C VAL A 86 -1.01 6.32 -3.49
N PRO A 87 -0.05 7.06 -4.04
CA PRO A 87 -0.34 8.00 -5.12
C PRO A 87 -0.84 7.24 -6.35
N ILE A 88 -1.93 7.71 -6.95
CA ILE A 88 -2.51 7.08 -8.14
C ILE A 88 -2.50 8.06 -9.30
N LYS A 89 -2.03 7.61 -10.48
CA LYS A 89 -2.19 8.32 -11.73
C LYS A 89 -3.61 8.10 -12.25
N SER A 90 -4.54 8.95 -11.81
CA SER A 90 -5.93 8.93 -12.26
C SER A 90 -6.11 9.73 -13.57
N SER A 91 -7.29 9.65 -14.19
CA SER A 91 -7.58 10.32 -15.45
C SER A 91 -7.45 11.85 -15.40
N ASN A 92 -7.61 12.45 -14.21
CA ASN A 92 -7.46 13.90 -13.98
C ASN A 92 -6.08 14.27 -13.40
N SER A 93 -5.13 13.33 -13.30
CA SER A 93 -3.80 13.60 -12.77
C SER A 93 -2.93 14.37 -13.77
N ILE A 94 -2.07 15.23 -13.23
CA ILE A 94 -0.97 15.89 -13.95
C ILE A 94 0.25 14.95 -13.93
N ASP A 95 0.23 13.92 -14.76
CA ASP A 95 1.22 12.83 -14.82
C ASP A 95 1.47 12.07 -13.50
N GLY A 96 0.60 12.25 -12.50
CA GLY A 96 0.72 11.64 -11.18
C GLY A 96 1.55 12.45 -10.19
N TRP A 97 2.27 13.49 -10.61
CA TRP A 97 3.05 14.34 -9.71
C TRP A 97 2.19 15.09 -8.69
N ASP A 98 0.99 15.49 -9.10
CA ASP A 98 -0.01 16.10 -8.22
C ASP A 98 -0.39 15.17 -7.07
N SER A 99 -0.66 13.90 -7.34
CA SER A 99 -0.99 12.91 -6.30
C SER A 99 0.22 12.55 -5.43
N VAL A 100 1.41 12.40 -6.01
CA VAL A 100 2.65 12.16 -5.25
C VAL A 100 2.92 13.30 -4.28
N LEU A 101 2.91 14.55 -4.76
CA LEU A 101 3.20 15.70 -3.93
C LEU A 101 2.12 15.97 -2.89
N SER A 102 0.84 15.76 -3.22
CA SER A 102 -0.26 15.90 -2.24
C SER A 102 -0.14 14.96 -1.06
N ILE A 103 0.30 13.72 -1.29
CA ILE A 103 0.43 12.72 -0.22
C ILE A 103 1.75 12.87 0.54
N LEU A 104 2.82 13.25 -0.15
CA LEU A 104 4.17 13.35 0.43
C LEU A 104 4.33 14.55 1.37
N GLN A 105 3.74 15.70 1.02
CA GLN A 105 3.95 16.99 1.71
C GLN A 105 3.02 17.19 2.91
N MET A 106 2.98 16.22 3.84
CA MET A 106 2.19 16.32 5.05
C MET A 106 2.84 17.27 6.08
N PRO A 107 2.03 18.03 6.84
CA PRO A 107 2.53 18.86 7.92
C PRO A 107 3.06 18.01 9.09
N ASN A 108 3.91 18.61 9.92
CA ASN A 108 4.36 17.99 11.15
C ASN A 108 3.18 17.58 12.05
N GLY A 109 3.22 16.35 12.56
CA GLY A 109 2.17 15.77 13.41
C GLY A 109 1.16 14.90 12.65
N VAL A 110 1.20 14.88 11.31
CA VAL A 110 0.30 14.06 10.48
C VAL A 110 1.14 13.22 9.49
N PRO A 111 1.86 12.20 9.94
CA PRO A 111 2.72 11.40 9.06
C PRO A 111 1.91 10.46 8.16
N VAL A 112 2.31 10.36 6.88
CA VAL A 112 1.84 9.37 5.93
C VAL A 112 3.06 8.67 5.30
N GLY A 113 3.17 7.35 5.45
CA GLY A 113 4.18 6.56 4.77
C GLY A 113 3.85 6.43 3.28
N THR A 114 4.55 7.18 2.42
CA THR A 114 4.19 7.26 0.99
C THR A 114 5.02 6.28 0.16
N VAL A 115 4.35 5.44 -0.65
CA VAL A 115 5.00 4.57 -1.64
C VAL A 115 5.07 5.26 -3.02
N ALA A 116 5.75 4.63 -3.97
CA ALA A 116 5.85 5.16 -5.33
C ALA A 116 4.48 5.24 -6.04
N LEU A 117 4.42 6.02 -7.12
CA LEU A 117 3.21 6.16 -7.95
C LEU A 117 2.71 4.79 -8.44
N ASN A 118 1.43 4.51 -8.23
CA ASN A 118 0.75 3.24 -8.55
C ASN A 118 1.33 2.00 -7.84
N ALA A 119 2.15 2.16 -6.80
CA ALA A 119 2.85 1.05 -6.15
C ALA A 119 2.05 0.44 -4.99
N ALA A 120 0.78 0.12 -5.20
CA ALA A 120 -0.09 -0.46 -4.17
C ALA A 120 0.43 -1.81 -3.63
N LYS A 121 1.14 -2.62 -4.46
CA LYS A 121 1.81 -3.84 -3.99
C LYS A 121 2.82 -3.54 -2.88
N ASN A 122 3.63 -2.49 -3.05
CA ASN A 122 4.60 -2.08 -2.04
C ASN A 122 3.92 -1.56 -0.76
N ALA A 123 2.76 -0.92 -0.88
CA ALA A 123 1.97 -0.55 0.29
C ALA A 123 1.47 -1.77 1.07
N GLY A 124 1.03 -2.82 0.38
CA GLY A 124 0.66 -4.10 0.99
C GLY A 124 1.84 -4.79 1.69
N ILE A 125 3.04 -4.77 1.06
CA ILE A 125 4.25 -5.32 1.67
C ILE A 125 4.64 -4.51 2.92
N LEU A 126 4.64 -3.19 2.86
CA LEU A 126 4.95 -2.33 4.00
C LEU A 126 3.95 -2.52 5.15
N ALA A 127 2.67 -2.69 4.84
CA ALA A 127 1.66 -3.03 5.86
C ALA A 127 1.95 -4.39 6.51
N ALA A 128 2.34 -5.39 5.73
CA ALA A 128 2.76 -6.69 6.26
C ALA A 128 4.02 -6.56 7.12
N GLU A 129 5.02 -5.76 6.72
CA GLU A 129 6.23 -5.50 7.50
C GLU A 129 5.90 -4.85 8.85
N ILE A 130 4.98 -3.87 8.88
CA ILE A 130 4.52 -3.26 10.13
C ILE A 130 3.87 -4.32 11.05
N LEU A 131 3.02 -5.19 10.53
CA LEU A 131 2.42 -6.29 11.30
C LEU A 131 3.47 -7.30 11.76
N GLY A 132 4.44 -7.63 10.90
CA GLY A 132 5.52 -8.58 11.17
C GLY A 132 6.47 -8.14 12.29
N THR A 133 6.47 -6.87 12.70
CA THR A 133 7.25 -6.42 13.88
C THR A 133 6.73 -7.02 15.20
N ALA A 134 5.49 -7.50 15.22
CA ALA A 134 4.84 -8.08 16.41
C ALA A 134 4.28 -9.50 16.15
N ASP A 135 4.44 -10.03 14.92
CA ASP A 135 3.95 -11.36 14.51
C ASP A 135 5.03 -12.10 13.72
N GLU A 136 5.64 -13.10 14.37
CA GLU A 136 6.75 -13.89 13.80
C GLU A 136 6.32 -14.70 12.56
N ILE A 137 5.07 -15.14 12.50
CA ILE A 137 4.57 -15.89 11.33
C ILE A 137 4.51 -14.98 10.10
N ILE A 138 4.05 -13.74 10.28
CA ILE A 138 4.03 -12.75 9.20
C ILE A 138 5.47 -12.37 8.82
N SER A 139 6.33 -12.14 9.81
CA SER A 139 7.75 -11.83 9.59
C SER A 139 8.44 -12.91 8.74
N GLN A 140 8.23 -14.18 9.05
CA GLN A 140 8.81 -15.30 8.29
C GLN A 140 8.29 -15.33 6.84
N LYS A 141 6.99 -15.11 6.61
CA LYS A 141 6.43 -15.05 5.25
C LYS A 141 7.03 -13.93 4.39
N ILE A 142 7.36 -12.80 5.02
CA ILE A 142 8.04 -11.68 4.33
C ILE A 142 9.48 -12.08 4.00
N ALA A 143 10.20 -12.73 4.91
CA ALA A 143 11.54 -13.23 4.66
C ALA A 143 11.58 -14.24 3.50
N ASP A 144 10.63 -15.17 3.48
CA ASP A 144 10.48 -16.17 2.40
C ASP A 144 10.17 -15.46 1.06
N TYR A 145 9.30 -14.46 1.08
CA TYR A 145 8.99 -13.65 -0.10
C TYR A 145 10.24 -12.91 -0.63
N LYS A 146 11.03 -12.28 0.24
CA LYS A 146 12.27 -11.61 -0.17
C LYS A 146 13.28 -12.62 -0.75
N THR A 147 13.35 -13.82 -0.21
CA THR A 147 14.17 -14.91 -0.75
C THR A 147 13.69 -15.32 -2.14
N SER A 148 12.37 -15.43 -2.37
CA SER A 148 11.84 -15.76 -3.70
C SER A 148 12.18 -14.72 -4.76
N LEU A 149 12.17 -13.43 -4.41
CA LEU A 149 12.58 -12.36 -5.33
C LEU A 149 14.04 -12.50 -5.77
N ASN A 150 14.94 -12.89 -4.84
CA ASN A 150 16.33 -13.16 -5.17
C ASN A 150 16.45 -14.36 -6.13
N THR A 151 15.72 -15.44 -5.84
CA THR A 151 15.70 -16.64 -6.70
C THR A 151 15.23 -16.31 -8.12
N GLU A 152 14.13 -15.55 -8.26
CA GLU A 152 13.63 -15.13 -9.58
C GLU A 152 14.67 -14.35 -10.41
N VAL A 153 15.47 -13.49 -9.76
CA VAL A 153 16.52 -12.74 -10.45
C VAL A 153 17.65 -13.66 -10.88
N LEU A 154 18.10 -14.57 -9.99
CA LEU A 154 19.17 -15.53 -10.30
C LEU A 154 18.76 -16.48 -11.43
N GLU A 155 17.52 -16.95 -11.48
CA GLU A 155 16.99 -17.75 -12.58
C GLU A 155 17.06 -17.00 -13.93
N LYS A 156 16.75 -15.69 -13.93
CA LYS A 156 16.89 -14.84 -15.13
C LYS A 156 18.34 -14.69 -15.55
N VAL A 157 19.27 -14.54 -14.60
CA VAL A 157 20.71 -14.50 -14.89
C VAL A 157 21.16 -15.80 -15.57
N GLU A 158 20.77 -16.94 -15.03
CA GLU A 158 21.11 -18.24 -15.63
C GLU A 158 20.47 -18.43 -17.03
N GLN A 159 19.23 -17.93 -17.22
CA GLN A 159 18.60 -17.97 -18.54
C GLN A 159 19.37 -17.10 -19.54
N MET A 160 19.77 -15.87 -19.14
CA MET A 160 20.59 -14.99 -19.99
C MET A 160 21.91 -15.63 -20.39
N LYS A 161 22.60 -16.32 -19.47
CA LYS A 161 23.82 -17.09 -19.81
C LYS A 161 23.55 -18.16 -20.87
N LYS A 162 22.45 -18.93 -20.73
CA LYS A 162 22.06 -19.94 -21.71
C LYS A 162 21.75 -19.34 -23.10
N ASP A 163 21.23 -18.12 -23.13
CA ASP A 163 20.91 -17.37 -24.35
C ASP A 163 22.16 -16.72 -25.00
N GLY A 164 23.35 -16.97 -24.46
CA GLY A 164 24.62 -16.51 -25.00
C GLY A 164 25.07 -15.12 -24.54
N TRP A 165 24.43 -14.55 -23.49
CA TRP A 165 24.89 -13.31 -22.88
C TRP A 165 26.04 -13.60 -21.90
N GLU A 166 27.24 -13.05 -22.21
CA GLU A 166 28.40 -13.14 -21.32
C GLU A 166 28.34 -12.06 -20.23
N ASN A 167 28.69 -12.44 -19.02
CA ASN A 167 28.98 -11.50 -17.94
C ASN A 167 30.36 -11.82 -17.32
N LYS A 168 31.00 -10.81 -16.69
CA LYS A 168 32.28 -10.93 -16.01
C LYS A 168 32.16 -10.74 -14.49
N PHE A 169 30.94 -10.83 -13.99
CA PHE A 169 30.62 -10.57 -12.59
C PHE A 169 30.74 -11.83 -11.70
N ASP A 170 30.63 -13.04 -12.27
CA ASP A 170 30.71 -14.34 -11.57
C ASP A 170 32.12 -14.86 -11.43
#